data_979ee1c7312dfbab64db2037a0616215
#
_entry.id   979ee1c7312dfbab64db2037a0616215
#
_cell.length_a   1.000
_cell.length_b   1.000
_cell.length_c   1.000
_cell.angle_alpha   90.00
_cell.angle_beta   90.00
_cell.angle_gamma   90.00
#
_symmetry.space_group_name_H-M   'P 1'
#
loop_
_entity.id
_entity.type
_entity.pdbx_description
1 polymer ?
#
loop_
_entity_poly.entity_id
_entity_poly.type
_entity_poly.pdbx_seq_one_letter_code
_entity_poly.pdbx_strand_id
1 'polypeptide(L)'
;MRFPEEVDADVRRRLRRIEGQIRGLQRMLDEGQDCRDVVTQLSAAQAALDRVAYRLVAAGLRYCVTHPDDADGMTADELEQLFLKVS
;
A
#
# COMPACT_ATOMS: atom_id res chain seq x y z
N MET A 1 10.45 -1.96 -14.26
CA MET A 1 9.03 -1.88 -14.60
C MET A 1 8.37 -0.70 -13.91
N ARG A 2 7.41 -0.05 -14.57
CA ARG A 2 6.58 0.99 -13.96
C ARG A 2 5.15 0.50 -13.88
N PHE A 3 4.42 0.93 -12.86
CA PHE A 3 3.01 0.59 -12.76
C PHE A 3 2.21 1.29 -13.84
N PRO A 4 1.15 0.64 -14.36
CA PRO A 4 0.24 1.29 -15.29
C PRO A 4 -0.34 2.57 -14.70
N GLU A 5 -0.65 3.54 -15.56
CA GLU A 5 -1.14 4.84 -15.13
C GLU A 5 -2.38 4.75 -14.24
N GLU A 6 -3.30 3.87 -14.58
CA GLU A 6 -4.53 3.68 -13.81
C GLU A 6 -4.27 3.12 -12.40
N VAL A 7 -3.26 2.24 -12.26
CA VAL A 7 -2.85 1.72 -10.95
C VAL A 7 -2.18 2.82 -10.15
N ASP A 8 -1.27 3.56 -10.79
CA ASP A 8 -0.57 4.68 -10.16
C ASP A 8 -1.55 5.72 -9.64
N ALA A 9 -2.53 6.12 -10.44
CA ALA A 9 -3.53 7.11 -10.05
C ALA A 9 -4.39 6.63 -8.88
N ASP A 10 -4.83 5.38 -8.91
CA ASP A 10 -5.62 4.79 -7.83
C ASP A 10 -4.83 4.73 -6.53
N VAL A 11 -3.58 4.27 -6.60
CA VAL A 11 -2.72 4.15 -5.43
C VAL A 11 -2.41 5.53 -4.83
N ARG A 12 -2.14 6.53 -5.67
CA ARG A 12 -1.90 7.91 -5.18
C ARG A 12 -3.11 8.46 -4.43
N ARG A 13 -4.30 8.21 -4.93
CA ARG A 13 -5.54 8.64 -4.28
C ARG A 13 -5.70 7.97 -2.91
N ARG A 14 -5.42 6.67 -2.84
CA ARG A 14 -5.47 5.91 -1.59
C ARG A 14 -4.44 6.41 -0.59
N LEU A 15 -3.22 6.68 -1.06
CA LEU A 15 -2.15 7.19 -0.20
C LEU A 15 -2.48 8.57 0.38
N ARG A 16 -3.11 9.46 -0.40
CA ARG A 16 -3.54 10.76 0.12
C ARG A 16 -4.54 10.60 1.26
N ARG A 17 -5.45 9.64 1.12
CA ARG A 17 -6.43 9.33 2.16
C ARG A 17 -5.71 8.81 3.43
N ILE A 18 -4.71 7.95 3.24
CA ILE A 18 -3.92 7.40 4.35
C ILE A 18 -3.12 8.50 5.04
N GLU A 19 -2.56 9.44 4.28
CA GLU A 19 -1.89 10.61 4.87
C GLU A 19 -2.84 11.36 5.81
N GLY A 20 -4.09 11.55 5.38
CA GLY A 20 -5.10 12.19 6.21
C GLY A 20 -5.39 11.40 7.48
N GLN A 21 -5.43 10.07 7.39
CA GLN A 21 -5.63 9.20 8.55
C GLN A 21 -4.45 9.30 9.53
N ILE A 22 -3.23 9.38 9.03
CA ILE A 22 -2.03 9.53 9.86
C ILE A 22 -2.04 10.88 10.56
N ARG A 23 -2.40 11.96 9.86
CA ARG A 23 -2.55 13.28 10.48
C ARG A 23 -3.63 13.28 11.55
N GLY A 24 -4.72 12.56 11.28
CA GLY A 24 -5.79 12.38 12.27
C GLY A 24 -5.29 11.69 13.54
N LEU A 25 -4.43 10.66 13.40
CA LEU A 25 -3.83 9.98 14.54
C LEU A 25 -3.00 10.93 15.39
N GLN A 26 -2.17 11.75 14.75
CA GLN A 26 -1.34 12.73 15.45
C GLN A 26 -2.20 13.73 16.23
N ARG A 27 -3.28 14.19 15.61
CA ARG A 27 -4.22 15.10 16.26
C ARG A 27 -4.90 14.46 17.46
N MET A 28 -5.31 13.20 17.32
CA MET A 28 -5.94 12.45 18.43
C MET A 28 -5.01 12.34 19.62
N LEU A 29 -3.72 12.08 19.37
CA LEU A 29 -2.72 12.02 20.44
C LEU A 29 -2.52 13.39 21.09
N ASP A 30 -2.46 14.45 20.28
CA ASP A 30 -2.31 15.82 20.77
C ASP A 30 -3.50 16.23 21.67
N GLU A 31 -4.69 15.78 21.31
CA GLU A 31 -5.92 16.07 22.03
C GLU A 31 -6.15 15.14 23.23
N GLY A 32 -5.28 14.17 23.44
CA GLY A 32 -5.39 13.22 24.53
C GLY A 32 -6.61 12.31 24.45
N GLN A 33 -6.99 11.90 23.24
CA GLN A 33 -8.13 11.04 23.06
C GLN A 33 -7.92 9.64 23.63
N ASP A 34 -9.02 8.93 23.87
CA ASP A 34 -9.00 7.62 24.47
C ASP A 34 -8.16 6.63 23.66
N CYS A 35 -7.42 5.79 24.35
CA CYS A 35 -6.56 4.77 23.77
C CYS A 35 -7.31 3.88 22.77
N ARG A 36 -8.54 3.49 23.09
CA ARG A 36 -9.37 2.65 22.22
C ARG A 36 -9.59 3.31 20.85
N ASP A 37 -9.89 4.60 20.85
CA ASP A 37 -10.16 5.34 19.63
C ASP A 37 -8.90 5.50 18.79
N VAL A 38 -7.76 5.77 19.44
CA VAL A 38 -6.47 5.90 18.76
C VAL A 38 -6.07 4.57 18.10
N VAL A 39 -6.18 3.46 18.82
CA VAL A 39 -5.84 2.13 18.29
C VAL A 39 -6.77 1.73 17.16
N THR A 40 -8.07 2.05 17.28
CA THR A 40 -9.04 1.78 16.20
C THR A 40 -8.66 2.53 14.93
N GLN A 41 -8.28 3.81 15.07
CA GLN A 41 -7.84 4.62 13.94
C GLN A 41 -6.57 4.06 13.31
N LEU A 42 -5.62 3.62 14.13
CA LEU A 42 -4.37 3.00 13.66
C LEU A 42 -4.68 1.72 12.86
N SER A 43 -5.57 0.88 13.36
CA SER A 43 -5.99 -0.34 12.66
C SER A 43 -6.58 -0.03 11.29
N ALA A 44 -7.37 1.03 11.19
CA ALA A 44 -7.96 1.45 9.93
C ALA A 44 -6.88 1.89 8.93
N ALA A 45 -5.88 2.64 9.40
CA ALA A 45 -4.77 3.07 8.55
C ALA A 45 -3.93 1.89 8.07
N GLN A 46 -3.67 0.91 8.94
CA GLN A 46 -2.95 -0.31 8.57
C GLN A 46 -3.71 -1.10 7.51
N ALA A 47 -5.03 -1.27 7.68
CA ALA A 47 -5.85 -1.98 6.71
C ALA A 47 -5.84 -1.28 5.35
N ALA A 48 -5.86 0.04 5.34
CA ALA A 48 -5.79 0.82 4.11
C ALA A 48 -4.44 0.64 3.40
N LEU A 49 -3.34 0.61 4.16
CA LEU A 49 -2.00 0.35 3.61
C LEU A 49 -1.90 -1.07 3.04
N ASP A 50 -2.49 -2.06 3.71
CA ASP A 50 -2.51 -3.43 3.21
C ASP A 50 -3.20 -3.52 1.85
N ARG A 51 -4.29 -2.78 1.67
CA ARG A 51 -4.98 -2.74 0.37
C ARG A 51 -4.12 -2.13 -0.72
N VAL A 52 -3.33 -1.11 -0.39
CA VAL A 52 -2.37 -0.52 -1.32
C VAL A 52 -1.32 -1.56 -1.70
N ALA A 53 -0.76 -2.27 -0.72
CA ALA A 53 0.22 -3.32 -0.97
C ALA A 53 -0.35 -4.40 -1.89
N TYR A 54 -1.56 -4.85 -1.63
CA TYR A 54 -2.25 -5.84 -2.48
C TYR A 54 -2.42 -5.35 -3.90
N ARG A 55 -2.83 -4.09 -4.06
CA ARG A 55 -3.04 -3.50 -5.38
C ARG A 55 -1.75 -3.48 -6.19
N LEU A 56 -0.65 -3.11 -5.55
CA LEU A 56 0.66 -3.04 -6.21
C LEU A 56 1.21 -4.43 -6.52
N VAL A 57 1.07 -5.38 -5.61
CA VAL A 57 1.51 -6.77 -5.83
C VAL A 57 0.74 -7.40 -6.98
N ALA A 58 -0.57 -7.20 -7.02
CA ALA A 58 -1.41 -7.72 -8.10
C ALA A 58 -1.01 -7.15 -9.46
N ALA A 59 -0.73 -5.84 -9.51
CA ALA A 59 -0.27 -5.19 -10.75
C ALA A 59 1.10 -5.72 -11.18
N GLY A 60 2.01 -5.90 -10.25
CA GLY A 60 3.33 -6.46 -10.52
C GLY A 60 3.25 -7.88 -11.04
N LEU A 61 2.38 -8.70 -10.45
CA LEU A 61 2.17 -10.08 -10.87
C LEU A 61 1.62 -10.15 -12.30
N ARG A 62 0.65 -9.30 -12.63
CA ARG A 62 0.12 -9.21 -13.99
C ARG A 62 1.21 -8.85 -14.98
N TYR A 63 2.06 -7.91 -14.62
CA TYR A 63 3.18 -7.52 -15.47
C TYR A 63 4.11 -8.72 -15.72
N CYS A 64 4.47 -9.47 -14.69
CA CYS A 64 5.34 -10.64 -14.82
C CYS A 64 4.75 -11.69 -15.75
N VAL A 65 3.44 -11.90 -15.71
CA VAL A 65 2.74 -12.88 -16.54
C VAL A 65 2.69 -12.42 -18.01
N THR A 66 2.48 -11.13 -18.25
CA THR A 66 2.32 -10.59 -19.60
C THR A 66 3.66 -10.21 -20.27
N HIS A 67 4.73 -10.10 -19.50
CA HIS A 67 6.05 -9.72 -20.00
C HIS A 67 7.14 -10.68 -19.50
N PRO A 68 7.01 -11.99 -19.79
CA PRO A 68 7.93 -12.99 -19.21
C PRO A 68 9.36 -12.85 -19.69
N ASP A 69 9.58 -12.22 -20.85
CA ASP A 69 10.90 -12.06 -21.47
C ASP A 69 11.52 -10.69 -21.20
N ASP A 70 10.91 -9.87 -20.37
CA ASP A 70 11.43 -8.54 -20.03
C ASP A 70 12.61 -8.68 -19.07
N ALA A 71 13.83 -8.46 -19.60
CA ALA A 71 15.08 -8.60 -18.82
C ALA A 71 15.19 -7.56 -17.71
N ASP A 72 14.55 -6.40 -17.88
CA ASP A 72 14.56 -5.32 -16.89
C ASP A 72 13.33 -5.38 -15.97
N GLY A 73 12.44 -6.33 -16.24
CA GLY A 73 11.23 -6.51 -15.44
C GLY A 73 11.50 -7.28 -14.17
N MET A 74 10.59 -7.09 -13.21
CA MET A 74 10.61 -7.84 -11.97
C MET A 74 10.11 -9.26 -12.21
N THR A 75 10.82 -10.26 -11.65
CA THR A 75 10.38 -11.65 -11.71
C THR A 75 9.31 -11.90 -10.65
N ALA A 76 8.56 -12.99 -10.83
CA ALA A 76 7.57 -13.40 -9.84
C ALA A 76 8.23 -13.70 -8.49
N ASP A 77 9.42 -14.29 -8.50
CA ASP A 77 10.18 -14.60 -7.28
C ASP A 77 10.61 -13.33 -6.56
N GLU A 78 11.10 -12.33 -7.29
CA GLU A 78 11.46 -11.04 -6.71
C GLU A 78 10.25 -10.35 -6.08
N LEU A 79 9.11 -10.41 -6.76
CA LEU A 79 7.87 -9.83 -6.27
C LEU A 79 7.42 -10.52 -4.98
N GLU A 80 7.51 -11.84 -4.93
CA GLU A 80 7.20 -12.61 -3.73
C GLU A 80 8.08 -12.19 -2.56
N GLN A 81 9.38 -12.05 -2.79
CA GLN A 81 10.31 -11.62 -1.75
C GLN A 81 9.97 -10.24 -1.22
N LEU A 82 9.61 -9.30 -2.11
CA LEU A 82 9.22 -7.95 -1.72
C LEU A 82 7.92 -7.97 -0.93
N PHE A 83 6.96 -8.78 -1.34
CA PHE A 83 5.68 -8.90 -0.63
C PHE A 83 5.88 -9.42 0.79
N LEU A 84 6.75 -10.41 0.97
CA LEU A 84 7.05 -10.95 2.30
C LEU A 84 7.67 -9.91 3.23
N LYS A 85 8.40 -8.95 2.69
CA LYS A 85 8.95 -7.85 3.49
C LYS A 85 7.87 -6.86 3.94
N VAL A 86 6.84 -6.69 3.13
CA VAL A 86 5.74 -5.77 3.44
C VAL A 86 4.79 -6.38 4.47
N SER A 87 4.56 -7.66 4.36
CA SER A 87 3.68 -8.36 5.29
C SER A 87 4.41 -8.80 6.55
#